data_f13809039a5cc526473f922633cb6d82
#
_entry.id   f13809039a5cc526473f922633cb6d82
#
_cell.length_a   1.000
_cell.length_b   1.000
_cell.length_c   1.000
_cell.angle_alpha   90.00
_cell.angle_beta   90.00
_cell.angle_gamma   90.00
#
_symmetry.space_group_name_H-M   'P 1'
#
loop_
_entity.id
_entity.type
_entity.pdbx_description
1 polymer ?
#
loop_
_entity_poly.entity_id
_entity_poly.type
_entity_poly.pdbx_seq_one_letter_code
_entity_poly.pdbx_strand_id
1 'polypeptide(L)'
;MMNTYPTVLLKTPLGDITIKLFLKEAPVTVTNFLTYVDNQLFDGSSIFRIVTNHNAEQAEDANAKINVIQAGLPPGHQNLLAGIVHETTKETGISHLDGTISMARFEPGTADGSFFFCINDQPELNYGGKRYNDGLGFAAFGRIIKGREILDLIYKKAENKEYLEHEVLINSIARY
;
A
#
# COMPACT_ATOMS: atom_id res chain seq x y z
N MET A 1 3.78 6.83 -27.19
CA MET A 1 4.22 5.63 -26.45
C MET A 1 3.53 5.59 -25.09
N MET A 2 3.02 4.43 -24.69
CA MET A 2 2.52 4.25 -23.32
C MET A 2 3.68 4.40 -22.34
N ASN A 3 3.48 5.24 -21.31
CA ASN A 3 4.45 5.33 -20.23
C ASN A 3 4.37 4.06 -19.37
N THR A 4 5.40 3.21 -19.45
CA THR A 4 5.48 1.95 -18.71
C THR A 4 5.70 2.14 -17.20
N TYR A 5 6.08 3.34 -16.80
CA TYR A 5 6.36 3.70 -15.41
C TYR A 5 5.71 5.05 -15.05
N PRO A 6 4.36 5.10 -15.04
CA PRO A 6 3.68 6.32 -14.64
C PRO A 6 4.02 6.71 -13.21
N THR A 7 3.97 8.00 -12.92
CA THR A 7 4.18 8.55 -11.59
C THR A 7 2.92 9.22 -11.08
N VAL A 8 2.73 9.17 -9.78
CA VAL A 8 1.65 9.88 -9.09
C VAL A 8 2.20 10.69 -7.92
N LEU A 9 1.53 11.77 -7.60
CA LEU A 9 1.80 12.62 -6.44
C LEU A 9 0.70 12.43 -5.40
N LEU A 10 1.09 11.95 -4.23
CA LEU A 10 0.23 11.82 -3.07
C LEU A 10 0.48 13.01 -2.15
N LYS A 11 -0.57 13.80 -1.88
CA LYS A 11 -0.50 15.00 -1.04
C LYS A 11 -1.12 14.75 0.34
N THR A 12 -0.37 15.07 1.37
CA THR A 12 -0.83 15.04 2.77
C THR A 12 -0.52 16.35 3.47
N PRO A 13 -1.15 16.65 4.61
CA PRO A 13 -0.77 17.81 5.43
C PRO A 13 0.67 17.79 5.94
N LEU A 14 1.31 16.61 5.96
CA LEU A 14 2.70 16.44 6.40
C LEU A 14 3.71 16.62 5.26
N GLY A 15 3.26 16.62 4.02
CA GLY A 15 4.08 16.77 2.82
C GLY A 15 3.65 15.84 1.70
N ASP A 16 4.38 15.93 0.59
CA ASP A 16 4.07 15.25 -0.65
C ASP A 16 4.99 14.04 -0.87
N ILE A 17 4.44 12.98 -1.45
CA ILE A 17 5.14 11.75 -1.78
C ILE A 17 4.96 11.47 -3.28
N THR A 18 6.06 11.32 -4.01
CA THR A 18 6.02 10.90 -5.42
C THR A 18 6.28 9.41 -5.53
N ILE A 19 5.40 8.71 -6.24
CA ILE A 19 5.41 7.25 -6.38
C ILE A 19 5.57 6.89 -7.84
N LYS A 20 6.53 6.04 -8.15
CA LYS A 20 6.72 5.42 -9.45
C LYS A 20 5.97 4.08 -9.47
N LEU A 21 5.12 3.88 -10.47
CA LEU A 21 4.32 2.67 -10.63
C LEU A 21 4.90 1.77 -11.72
N PHE A 22 4.94 0.48 -11.47
CA PHE A 22 5.57 -0.51 -12.36
C PHE A 22 4.49 -1.17 -13.24
N LEU A 23 3.91 -0.38 -14.15
CA LEU A 23 2.82 -0.80 -15.04
C LEU A 23 3.22 -2.00 -15.92
N LYS A 24 4.48 -2.06 -16.35
CA LYS A 24 4.98 -3.15 -17.18
C LYS A 24 4.98 -4.49 -16.43
N GLU A 25 5.44 -4.49 -15.18
CA GLU A 25 5.60 -5.69 -14.37
C GLU A 25 4.30 -6.11 -13.66
N ALA A 26 3.49 -5.14 -13.23
CA ALA A 26 2.25 -5.36 -12.49
C ALA A 26 1.07 -4.63 -13.16
N PRO A 27 0.69 -5.02 -14.40
CA PRO A 27 -0.28 -4.27 -15.19
C PRO A 27 -1.68 -4.24 -14.58
N VAL A 28 -2.15 -5.33 -13.99
CA VAL A 28 -3.50 -5.40 -13.38
C VAL A 28 -3.55 -4.50 -12.14
N THR A 29 -2.59 -4.62 -11.26
CA THR A 29 -2.54 -3.87 -10.01
C THR A 29 -2.37 -2.37 -10.25
N VAL A 30 -1.45 -1.98 -11.14
CA VAL A 30 -1.23 -0.55 -11.48
C VAL A 30 -2.46 0.04 -12.18
N THR A 31 -3.08 -0.68 -13.11
CA THR A 31 -4.30 -0.20 -13.79
C THR A 31 -5.44 0.01 -12.78
N ASN A 32 -5.61 -0.91 -11.85
CA ASN A 32 -6.60 -0.74 -10.77
C ASN A 32 -6.31 0.51 -9.94
N PHE A 33 -5.08 0.67 -9.48
CA PHE A 33 -4.69 1.84 -8.68
C PHE A 33 -4.91 3.15 -9.46
N LEU A 34 -4.50 3.21 -10.72
CA LEU A 34 -4.70 4.39 -11.57
C LEU A 34 -6.18 4.66 -11.85
N THR A 35 -7.03 3.65 -11.87
CA THR A 35 -8.49 3.85 -12.00
C THR A 35 -9.02 4.64 -10.80
N TYR A 36 -8.60 4.32 -9.58
CA TYR A 36 -8.94 5.12 -8.40
C TYR A 36 -8.39 6.54 -8.50
N VAL A 37 -7.14 6.68 -8.92
CA VAL A 37 -6.47 7.99 -9.07
C VAL A 37 -7.19 8.86 -10.09
N ASP A 38 -7.45 8.35 -11.29
CA ASP A 38 -8.04 9.09 -12.40
C ASP A 38 -9.50 9.51 -12.13
N ASN A 39 -10.21 8.74 -11.31
CA ASN A 39 -11.56 9.05 -10.86
C ASN A 39 -11.60 9.82 -9.53
N GLN A 40 -10.46 10.25 -9.01
CA GLN A 40 -10.34 11.02 -7.76
C GLN A 40 -10.95 10.32 -6.55
N LEU A 41 -10.99 8.98 -6.55
CA LEU A 41 -11.62 8.20 -5.47
C LEU A 41 -10.77 8.18 -4.19
N PHE A 42 -9.47 8.49 -4.28
CA PHE A 42 -8.60 8.61 -3.12
C PHE A 42 -8.63 10.01 -2.48
N ASP A 43 -9.19 11.01 -3.15
CA ASP A 43 -9.22 12.37 -2.62
C ASP A 43 -10.10 12.42 -1.36
N GLY A 44 -9.55 12.95 -0.29
CA GLY A 44 -10.23 12.97 1.02
C GLY A 44 -10.20 11.64 1.77
N SER A 45 -9.53 10.62 1.27
CA SER A 45 -9.25 9.38 1.99
C SER A 45 -8.19 9.60 3.08
N SER A 46 -7.71 8.54 3.71
CA SER A 46 -6.78 8.68 4.82
C SER A 46 -5.77 7.55 4.89
N ILE A 47 -4.71 7.83 5.65
CA ILE A 47 -3.88 6.81 6.26
C ILE A 47 -4.59 6.42 7.55
N PHE A 48 -5.09 5.19 7.62
CA PHE A 48 -5.97 4.75 8.71
C PHE A 48 -5.38 3.65 9.58
N ARG A 49 -4.26 3.07 9.18
CA ARG A 49 -3.60 1.99 9.93
C ARG A 49 -2.08 2.06 9.78
N ILE A 50 -1.39 1.97 10.90
CA ILE A 50 0.08 1.87 10.94
C ILE A 50 0.43 0.67 11.81
N VAL A 51 1.08 -0.33 11.20
CA VAL A 51 1.55 -1.53 11.89
C VAL A 51 3.02 -1.37 12.22
N THR A 52 3.34 -1.54 13.50
CA THR A 52 4.71 -1.48 14.01
C THR A 52 5.00 -2.74 14.83
N ASN A 53 6.28 -2.98 15.15
CA ASN A 53 6.65 -4.08 16.04
C ASN A 53 6.07 -3.93 17.46
N HIS A 54 5.67 -2.71 17.86
CA HIS A 54 5.17 -2.42 19.20
C HIS A 54 3.65 -2.51 19.32
N ASN A 55 2.91 -2.22 18.25
CA ASN A 55 1.45 -2.16 18.29
C ASN A 55 0.76 -3.33 17.58
N ALA A 56 1.50 -4.29 17.03
CA ALA A 56 0.96 -5.43 16.32
C ALA A 56 0.05 -6.26 17.24
N GLU A 57 -1.26 -6.13 17.09
CA GLU A 57 -2.26 -6.77 17.93
C GLU A 57 -2.37 -8.28 17.66
N GLN A 58 -1.94 -8.74 16.51
CA GLN A 58 -2.05 -10.12 16.03
C GLN A 58 -0.73 -10.88 16.11
N ALA A 59 0.10 -10.56 17.09
CA ALA A 59 1.39 -11.20 17.25
C ALA A 59 1.30 -12.71 17.52
N GLU A 60 0.16 -13.21 17.99
CA GLU A 60 -0.09 -14.63 18.23
C GLU A 60 -0.40 -15.40 16.96
N ASP A 61 -1.12 -14.76 16.01
CA ASP A 61 -1.51 -15.37 14.74
C ASP A 61 -0.59 -15.00 13.59
N ALA A 62 0.11 -13.89 13.68
CA ALA A 62 1.03 -13.44 12.65
C ALA A 62 2.36 -14.19 12.79
N ASN A 63 2.61 -15.13 11.90
CA ASN A 63 3.89 -15.81 11.78
C ASN A 63 5.06 -14.85 11.54
N ALA A 64 4.80 -13.61 11.16
CA ALA A 64 5.81 -12.59 10.91
C ALA A 64 5.30 -11.20 11.26
N LYS A 65 6.15 -10.43 11.93
CA LYS A 65 5.93 -9.00 12.18
C LYS A 65 6.30 -8.19 10.96
N ILE A 66 5.53 -7.14 10.70
CA ILE A 66 5.75 -6.20 9.60
C ILE A 66 5.68 -4.76 10.10
N ASN A 67 6.30 -3.84 9.35
CA ASN A 67 6.19 -2.41 9.57
C ASN A 67 5.65 -1.78 8.30
N VAL A 68 4.41 -1.34 8.32
CA VAL A 68 3.71 -0.78 7.16
C VAL A 68 2.79 0.38 7.55
N ILE A 69 2.55 1.24 6.58
CA ILE A 69 1.57 2.33 6.64
C ILE A 69 0.49 2.01 5.62
N GLN A 70 -0.74 1.78 6.09
CA GLN A 70 -1.88 1.43 5.23
C GLN A 70 -2.80 2.63 5.04
N ALA A 71 -3.25 2.80 3.81
CA ALA A 71 -3.97 3.97 3.37
C ALA A 71 -4.99 3.66 2.26
N GLY A 72 -5.70 4.69 1.84
CA GLY A 72 -6.72 4.60 0.79
C GLY A 72 -8.10 4.40 1.36
N LEU A 73 -8.91 3.58 0.71
CA LEU A 73 -10.27 3.30 1.12
C LEU A 73 -10.31 2.05 2.00
N PRO A 74 -10.82 2.15 3.23
CA PRO A 74 -10.89 1.00 4.12
C PRO A 74 -11.91 -0.04 3.62
N PRO A 75 -11.82 -1.30 4.11
CA PRO A 75 -12.79 -2.33 3.77
C PRO A 75 -14.23 -1.89 4.02
N GLY A 76 -15.11 -2.18 3.06
CA GLY A 76 -16.53 -1.82 3.14
C GLY A 76 -16.86 -0.39 2.71
N HIS A 77 -15.89 0.39 2.27
CA HIS A 77 -16.15 1.74 1.77
C HIS A 77 -17.02 1.69 0.50
N GLN A 78 -17.99 2.63 0.40
CA GLN A 78 -18.98 2.65 -0.68
C GLN A 78 -18.38 2.86 -2.09
N ASN A 79 -17.19 3.44 -2.20
CA ASN A 79 -16.53 3.75 -3.46
C ASN A 79 -15.53 2.66 -3.89
N LEU A 80 -15.48 1.52 -3.20
CA LEU A 80 -14.63 0.40 -3.60
C LEU A 80 -15.12 -0.19 -4.92
N LEU A 81 -14.16 -0.42 -5.82
CA LEU A 81 -14.38 -1.14 -7.08
C LEU A 81 -14.22 -2.64 -6.84
N ALA A 82 -14.51 -3.45 -7.86
CA ALA A 82 -14.35 -4.90 -7.77
C ALA A 82 -12.91 -5.30 -7.47
N GLY A 83 -12.73 -6.39 -6.73
CA GLY A 83 -11.41 -6.96 -6.47
C GLY A 83 -10.70 -7.41 -7.75
N ILE A 84 -9.38 -7.43 -7.70
CA ILE A 84 -8.52 -7.75 -8.86
C ILE A 84 -7.77 -9.06 -8.67
N VAL A 85 -7.36 -9.65 -9.78
CA VAL A 85 -6.47 -10.81 -9.80
C VAL A 85 -5.18 -10.46 -9.08
N HIS A 86 -4.70 -11.40 -8.24
CA HIS A 86 -3.48 -11.23 -7.46
C HIS A 86 -2.24 -11.46 -8.32
N GLU A 87 -1.44 -10.42 -8.50
CA GLU A 87 -0.13 -10.49 -9.15
C GLU A 87 0.95 -10.66 -8.08
N THR A 88 1.47 -11.88 -7.93
CA THR A 88 2.44 -12.20 -6.88
C THR A 88 3.82 -11.59 -7.18
N THR A 89 4.63 -11.40 -6.15
CA THR A 89 6.02 -10.94 -6.33
C THR A 89 6.88 -11.95 -7.10
N LYS A 90 6.49 -13.23 -7.09
CA LYS A 90 7.13 -14.27 -7.91
C LYS A 90 6.91 -14.02 -9.40
N GLU A 91 5.73 -13.58 -9.78
CA GLU A 91 5.36 -13.27 -11.17
C GLU A 91 5.95 -11.96 -11.64
N THR A 92 5.85 -10.93 -10.81
CA THR A 92 6.23 -9.55 -11.16
C THR A 92 7.72 -9.27 -10.97
N GLY A 93 8.38 -9.97 -10.06
CA GLY A 93 9.75 -9.69 -9.66
C GLY A 93 9.92 -8.46 -8.77
N ILE A 94 8.81 -7.87 -8.28
CA ILE A 94 8.83 -6.68 -7.43
C ILE A 94 8.80 -7.10 -5.97
N SER A 95 9.95 -7.00 -5.27
CA SER A 95 10.04 -7.31 -3.85
C SER A 95 9.54 -6.17 -2.97
N HIS A 96 9.15 -6.51 -1.74
CA HIS A 96 8.76 -5.53 -0.71
C HIS A 96 10.01 -4.95 -0.03
N LEU A 97 10.61 -3.97 -0.69
CA LEU A 97 11.73 -3.18 -0.15
C LEU A 97 11.21 -1.94 0.55
N ASP A 98 12.09 -1.23 1.27
CA ASP A 98 11.75 0.04 1.88
C ASP A 98 11.12 1.01 0.86
N GLY A 99 9.98 1.61 1.22
CA GLY A 99 9.25 2.53 0.35
C GLY A 99 8.44 1.88 -0.78
N THR A 100 8.35 0.57 -0.83
CA THR A 100 7.49 -0.14 -1.79
C THR A 100 6.03 0.09 -1.45
N ILE A 101 5.20 0.35 -2.48
CA ILE A 101 3.74 0.36 -2.37
C ILE A 101 3.18 -0.98 -2.83
N SER A 102 2.22 -1.50 -2.08
CA SER A 102 1.62 -2.82 -2.28
C SER A 102 0.14 -2.81 -1.93
N MET A 103 -0.62 -3.77 -2.44
CA MET A 103 -2.05 -3.86 -2.17
C MET A 103 -2.36 -4.66 -0.91
N ALA A 104 -3.19 -4.09 -0.05
CA ALA A 104 -3.82 -4.86 1.02
C ALA A 104 -4.89 -5.80 0.42
N ARG A 105 -5.09 -6.95 1.05
CA ARG A 105 -6.06 -7.94 0.64
C ARG A 105 -6.51 -8.84 1.79
N PHE A 106 -7.62 -9.49 1.61
CA PHE A 106 -8.00 -10.68 2.37
C PHE A 106 -7.61 -11.93 1.57
N GLU A 107 -8.55 -12.66 0.99
CA GLU A 107 -8.24 -13.76 0.09
C GLU A 107 -7.67 -13.29 -1.25
N PRO A 108 -6.97 -14.13 -2.03
CA PRO A 108 -6.56 -13.78 -3.38
C PRO A 108 -7.76 -13.34 -4.22
N GLY A 109 -7.62 -12.23 -4.94
CA GLY A 109 -8.70 -11.65 -5.75
C GLY A 109 -9.54 -10.62 -5.03
N THR A 110 -9.23 -10.27 -3.78
CA THR A 110 -10.01 -9.31 -2.99
C THR A 110 -9.35 -7.93 -2.87
N ALA A 111 -8.14 -7.74 -3.40
CA ALA A 111 -7.49 -6.44 -3.40
C ALA A 111 -8.32 -5.43 -4.20
N ASP A 112 -8.52 -4.25 -3.67
CA ASP A 112 -9.37 -3.21 -4.28
C ASP A 112 -8.81 -1.80 -4.11
N GLY A 113 -9.19 -1.05 -3.09
CA GLY A 113 -8.82 0.36 -2.89
C GLY A 113 -7.95 0.63 -1.66
N SER A 114 -7.45 -0.38 -1.00
CA SER A 114 -6.56 -0.25 0.16
C SER A 114 -5.15 -0.66 -0.20
N PHE A 115 -4.18 0.18 0.10
CA PHE A 115 -2.77 -0.04 -0.19
C PHE A 115 -1.91 0.28 1.03
N PHE A 116 -0.65 -0.16 1.00
CA PHE A 116 0.29 0.14 2.08
C PHE A 116 1.69 0.44 1.54
N PHE A 117 2.45 1.15 2.35
CA PHE A 117 3.88 1.39 2.14
C PHE A 117 4.71 0.59 3.14
N CYS A 118 5.80 0.01 2.67
CA CYS A 118 6.77 -0.67 3.53
C CYS A 118 7.69 0.32 4.22
N ILE A 119 7.86 0.17 5.52
CA ILE A 119 8.92 0.80 6.31
C ILE A 119 10.03 -0.23 6.48
N ASN A 120 11.18 0.05 5.92
CA ASN A 120 12.27 -0.92 5.75
C ASN A 120 11.85 -2.09 4.85
N ASP A 121 12.79 -3.00 4.59
CA ASP A 121 12.51 -4.19 3.79
C ASP A 121 11.60 -5.15 4.56
N GLN A 122 10.59 -5.67 3.88
CA GLN A 122 9.57 -6.55 4.45
C GLN A 122 9.49 -7.86 3.66
N PRO A 123 10.49 -8.76 3.77
CA PRO A 123 10.54 -9.98 2.98
C PRO A 123 9.39 -10.94 3.25
N GLU A 124 8.79 -10.90 4.45
CA GLU A 124 7.66 -11.75 4.81
C GLU A 124 6.34 -11.39 4.07
N LEU A 125 6.32 -10.27 3.35
CA LEU A 125 5.22 -9.87 2.48
C LEU A 125 5.37 -10.41 1.05
N ASN A 126 6.54 -10.93 0.69
CA ASN A 126 6.79 -11.52 -0.63
C ASN A 126 6.12 -12.89 -0.77
N TYR A 127 6.01 -13.37 -2.01
CA TYR A 127 5.62 -14.75 -2.28
C TYR A 127 6.51 -15.72 -1.50
N GLY A 128 5.91 -16.69 -0.83
CA GLY A 128 6.60 -17.61 0.07
C GLY A 128 6.86 -17.04 1.47
N GLY A 129 6.55 -15.79 1.70
CA GLY A 129 6.64 -15.16 3.03
C GLY A 129 5.56 -15.65 3.98
N LYS A 130 5.73 -15.32 5.27
CA LYS A 130 4.91 -15.88 6.36
C LYS A 130 3.83 -14.94 6.87
N ARG A 131 3.70 -13.72 6.30
CA ARG A 131 2.71 -12.77 6.82
C ARG A 131 1.28 -13.24 6.59
N TYR A 132 1.00 -13.86 5.45
CA TYR A 132 -0.32 -14.44 5.16
C TYR A 132 -0.21 -15.96 5.01
N ASN A 133 -1.19 -16.68 5.57
CA ASN A 133 -1.15 -18.14 5.69
C ASN A 133 -1.12 -18.89 4.36
N ASP A 134 -1.59 -18.26 3.28
CA ASP A 134 -1.61 -18.89 1.95
C ASP A 134 -0.24 -18.95 1.28
N GLY A 135 0.78 -18.26 1.80
CA GLY A 135 2.11 -18.19 1.23
C GLY A 135 2.21 -17.40 -0.07
N LEU A 136 1.15 -16.76 -0.53
CA LEU A 136 1.13 -16.02 -1.80
C LEU A 136 1.65 -14.58 -1.66
N GLY A 137 1.76 -14.07 -0.44
CA GLY A 137 2.20 -12.70 -0.16
C GLY A 137 1.23 -11.65 -0.68
N PHE A 138 1.78 -10.48 -1.00
CA PHE A 138 1.00 -9.31 -1.43
C PHE A 138 1.50 -8.80 -2.77
N ALA A 139 0.65 -8.05 -3.48
CA ALA A 139 0.95 -7.53 -4.81
C ALA A 139 1.65 -6.17 -4.72
N ALA A 140 2.97 -6.17 -4.67
CA ALA A 140 3.79 -4.97 -4.79
C ALA A 140 3.72 -4.44 -6.23
N PHE A 141 3.59 -3.10 -6.39
CA PHE A 141 3.37 -2.53 -7.73
C PHE A 141 4.05 -1.19 -7.98
N GLY A 142 4.83 -0.68 -7.05
CA GLY A 142 5.54 0.58 -7.23
C GLY A 142 6.47 0.90 -6.07
N ARG A 143 7.07 2.09 -6.11
CA ARG A 143 8.00 2.55 -5.08
C ARG A 143 8.01 4.06 -4.99
N ILE A 144 8.24 4.58 -3.78
CA ILE A 144 8.51 6.00 -3.53
C ILE A 144 9.83 6.38 -4.19
N ILE A 145 9.81 7.46 -4.97
CA ILE A 145 11.01 8.03 -5.59
C ILE A 145 11.36 9.41 -5.04
N LYS A 146 10.41 10.06 -4.33
CA LYS A 146 10.61 11.34 -3.65
C LYS A 146 9.66 11.45 -2.47
N GLY A 147 10.11 12.07 -1.37
CA GLY A 147 9.29 12.25 -0.18
C GLY A 147 9.35 11.08 0.80
N ARG A 148 10.41 10.26 0.75
CA ARG A 148 10.60 9.15 1.71
C ARG A 148 10.60 9.63 3.17
N GLU A 149 11.15 10.81 3.42
CA GLU A 149 11.16 11.45 4.73
C GLU A 149 9.76 11.78 5.26
N ILE A 150 8.81 12.04 4.37
CA ILE A 150 7.40 12.25 4.73
C ILE A 150 6.79 10.96 5.26
N LEU A 151 7.17 9.82 4.69
CA LEU A 151 6.73 8.51 5.18
C LEU A 151 7.18 8.28 6.63
N ASP A 152 8.40 8.71 6.99
CA ASP A 152 8.88 8.64 8.38
C ASP A 152 8.07 9.54 9.32
N LEU A 153 7.69 10.74 8.88
CA LEU A 153 6.82 11.62 9.67
C LEU A 153 5.45 10.99 9.92
N ILE A 154 4.90 10.33 8.91
CA ILE A 154 3.63 9.61 9.02
C ILE A 154 3.78 8.43 9.98
N TYR A 155 4.84 7.65 9.85
CA TYR A 155 5.10 6.48 10.69
C TYR A 155 5.19 6.84 12.18
N LYS A 156 5.71 8.02 12.51
CA LYS A 156 5.75 8.54 13.89
C LYS A 156 4.36 8.84 14.46
N LYS A 157 3.32 8.87 13.64
CA LYS A 157 1.93 9.01 14.09
C LYS A 157 1.31 7.70 14.55
N ALA A 158 2.05 6.58 14.51
CA ALA A 158 1.58 5.29 15.01
C ALA A 158 1.07 5.41 16.45
N GLU A 159 -0.04 4.76 16.72
CA GLU A 159 -0.69 4.72 18.02
C GLU A 159 -0.48 3.36 18.67
N ASN A 160 -1.02 3.16 19.87
CA ASN A 160 -0.91 1.88 20.57
C ASN A 160 -1.67 0.75 19.89
N LYS A 161 -2.69 1.09 19.10
CA LYS A 161 -3.41 0.17 18.22
C LYS A 161 -3.00 0.40 16.78
N GLU A 162 -3.12 -0.63 15.96
CA GLU A 162 -2.79 -0.53 14.53
C GLU A 162 -3.69 0.47 13.80
N TYR A 163 -5.00 0.44 14.05
CA TYR A 163 -5.97 1.39 13.48
C TYR A 163 -5.91 2.70 14.25
N LEU A 164 -5.71 3.79 13.51
CA LEU A 164 -5.54 5.13 14.09
C LEU A 164 -6.88 5.71 14.54
N GLU A 165 -6.91 6.29 15.73
CA GLU A 165 -7.97 7.18 16.15
C GLU A 165 -7.84 8.56 15.48
N HIS A 166 -6.60 8.99 15.22
CA HIS A 166 -6.26 10.24 14.55
C HIS A 166 -5.63 9.94 13.19
N GLU A 167 -6.49 9.67 12.20
CA GLU A 167 -6.06 9.36 10.85
C GLU A 167 -5.35 10.54 10.18
N VAL A 168 -4.43 10.27 9.27
CA VAL A 168 -3.74 11.29 8.49
C VAL A 168 -4.45 11.44 7.14
N LEU A 169 -4.92 12.65 6.85
CA LEU A 169 -5.66 12.95 5.63
C LEU A 169 -4.79 12.74 4.38
N ILE A 170 -5.36 12.13 3.36
CA ILE A 170 -4.88 12.19 1.98
C ILE A 170 -5.69 13.26 1.24
N ASN A 171 -5.05 14.39 0.94
CA ASN A 171 -5.72 15.47 0.22
C ASN A 171 -6.08 15.03 -1.19
N SER A 172 -5.11 14.44 -1.89
CA SER A 172 -5.30 13.94 -3.25
C SER A 172 -4.20 12.97 -3.65
N ILE A 173 -4.50 12.12 -4.63
CA ILE A 173 -3.50 11.38 -5.40
C ILE A 173 -3.81 11.63 -6.88
N ALA A 174 -2.86 12.18 -7.60
CA ALA A 174 -3.02 12.52 -9.01
C ALA A 174 -1.79 12.12 -9.82
N ARG A 175 -1.96 11.95 -11.13
CA ARG A 175 -0.83 11.74 -12.03
C ARG A 175 0.10 12.95 -11.99
N TYR A 176 1.41 12.67 -12.09
CA TYR A 176 2.46 13.68 -11.93
C TYR A 176 3.48 13.62 -13.07
#